data_60f96bc182d1e0ed29ef76d9e5bc4147
#
_entry.id   60f96bc182d1e0ed29ef76d9e5bc4147
#
_cell.length_a   1.000
_cell.length_b   1.000
_cell.length_c   1.000
_cell.angle_alpha   90.00
_cell.angle_beta   90.00
_cell.angle_gamma   90.00
#
_symmetry.space_group_name_H-M   'P 1'
#
loop_
_entity.id
_entity.type
_entity.pdbx_description
1 polymer ?
#
loop_
_entity_poly.entity_id
_entity_poly.type
_entity_poly.pdbx_seq_one_letter_code
_entity_poly.pdbx_strand_id
1 'polypeptide(L)'
;MKPQSMEEKISYRLFFMGFVGLVCTAVLCLFVFHKAFREQAWTSLEHQADLVSAGYEQLSSPDQLSVFVNGDLRITLIAADGSVVFESATDQQMENHLSRPEIQQAMREGVGRNCRDSQTMGYETYYYAMLLPGGDILRVAQDSETIWSIYDAALPAIILSCILMMGAAALIAGLLTRSLVQPILKMTDDLEHIQENVPYRELIPFAESI
;
A
#
# COMPACT_ATOMS: atom_id res chain seq x y z
N MET A 1 0.01 -17.24 41.93
CA MET A 1 -0.66 -17.07 40.63
C MET A 1 -1.95 -17.86 40.69
N LYS A 2 -3.14 -17.24 40.55
CA LYS A 2 -4.41 -17.98 40.45
C LYS A 2 -4.37 -18.80 39.16
N PRO A 3 -4.78 -20.08 39.19
CA PRO A 3 -4.88 -20.86 37.96
C PRO A 3 -5.92 -20.20 37.05
N GLN A 4 -5.52 -19.89 35.82
CA GLN A 4 -6.42 -19.35 34.79
C GLN A 4 -7.43 -20.43 34.43
N SER A 5 -8.71 -20.05 34.30
CA SER A 5 -9.75 -20.99 33.90
C SER A 5 -9.51 -21.52 32.48
N MET A 6 -9.99 -22.70 32.18
CA MET A 6 -9.87 -23.30 30.85
C MET A 6 -10.52 -22.40 29.79
N GLU A 7 -11.64 -21.75 30.15
CA GLU A 7 -12.34 -20.77 29.32
C GLU A 7 -11.43 -19.58 28.91
N GLU A 8 -10.74 -18.98 29.89
CA GLU A 8 -9.83 -17.85 29.66
C GLU A 8 -8.69 -18.24 28.72
N LYS A 9 -8.13 -19.44 28.88
CA LYS A 9 -7.04 -19.92 28.01
C LYS A 9 -7.49 -20.15 26.57
N ILE A 10 -8.67 -20.72 26.37
CA ILE A 10 -9.22 -20.98 25.02
C ILE A 10 -9.58 -19.67 24.35
N SER A 11 -10.30 -18.78 25.05
CA SER A 11 -10.67 -17.47 24.53
C SER A 11 -9.43 -16.64 24.14
N TYR A 12 -8.40 -16.62 24.99
CA TYR A 12 -7.15 -15.93 24.69
C TYR A 12 -6.43 -16.51 23.46
N ARG A 13 -6.38 -17.83 23.31
CA ARG A 13 -5.74 -18.47 22.15
C ARG A 13 -6.49 -18.17 20.85
N LEU A 14 -7.82 -18.22 20.87
CA LEU A 14 -8.64 -17.86 19.71
C LEU A 14 -8.47 -16.39 19.33
N PHE A 15 -8.49 -15.50 20.31
CA PHE A 15 -8.24 -14.07 20.10
C PHE A 15 -6.84 -13.84 19.53
N PHE A 16 -5.80 -14.48 20.09
CA PHE A 16 -4.43 -14.36 19.62
C PHE A 16 -4.26 -14.86 18.18
N MET A 17 -4.89 -15.99 17.80
CA MET A 17 -4.90 -16.45 16.40
C MET A 17 -5.54 -15.43 15.47
N GLY A 18 -6.68 -14.86 15.85
CA GLY A 18 -7.35 -13.81 15.09
C GLY A 18 -6.49 -12.56 14.95
N PHE A 19 -5.83 -12.13 16.02
CA PHE A 19 -4.90 -11.00 16.03
C PHE A 19 -3.71 -11.23 15.09
N VAL A 20 -3.06 -12.38 15.17
CA VAL A 20 -1.93 -12.74 14.28
C VAL A 20 -2.38 -12.74 12.83
N GLY A 21 -3.54 -13.35 12.52
CA GLY A 21 -4.10 -13.34 11.17
C GLY A 21 -4.36 -11.91 10.65
N LEU A 22 -4.92 -11.04 11.48
CA LEU A 22 -5.16 -9.63 11.15
C LEU A 22 -3.85 -8.90 10.83
N VAL A 23 -2.83 -9.06 11.69
CA VAL A 23 -1.51 -8.41 11.50
C VAL A 23 -0.85 -8.91 10.22
N CYS A 24 -0.85 -10.22 9.97
CA CYS A 24 -0.30 -10.79 8.74
C CYS A 24 -1.00 -10.24 7.50
N THR A 25 -2.34 -10.15 7.53
CA THR A 25 -3.12 -9.59 6.42
C THR A 25 -2.81 -8.11 6.21
N ALA A 26 -2.72 -7.32 7.29
CA ALA A 26 -2.39 -5.90 7.21
C ALA A 26 -1.01 -5.68 6.58
N VAL A 27 0.01 -6.45 7.02
CA VAL A 27 1.37 -6.37 6.44
C VAL A 27 1.37 -6.75 4.96
N LEU A 28 0.67 -7.82 4.59
CA LEU A 28 0.54 -8.23 3.20
C LEU A 28 -0.15 -7.16 2.34
N CYS A 29 -1.24 -6.57 2.84
CA CYS A 29 -1.92 -5.47 2.17
C CYS A 29 -1.01 -4.27 1.95
N LEU A 30 -0.26 -3.84 2.98
CA LEU A 30 0.70 -2.74 2.86
C LEU A 30 1.75 -3.02 1.76
N PHE A 31 2.28 -4.23 1.70
CA PHE A 31 3.24 -4.63 0.67
C PHE A 31 2.64 -4.60 -0.73
N VAL A 32 1.43 -5.16 -0.90
CA VAL A 32 0.72 -5.16 -2.20
C VAL A 32 0.37 -3.75 -2.64
N PHE A 33 -0.15 -2.92 -1.74
CA PHE A 33 -0.46 -1.53 -2.03
C PHE A 33 0.78 -0.72 -2.40
N HIS A 34 1.88 -0.85 -1.65
CA HIS A 34 3.12 -0.16 -1.99
C HIS A 34 3.59 -0.49 -3.41
N LYS A 35 3.57 -1.77 -3.79
CA LYS A 35 3.91 -2.19 -5.16
C LYS A 35 2.93 -1.61 -6.19
N ALA A 36 1.62 -1.71 -5.94
CA ALA A 36 0.59 -1.21 -6.84
C ALA A 36 0.70 0.30 -7.07
N PHE A 37 0.97 1.07 -6.02
CA PHE A 37 1.15 2.52 -6.14
C PHE A 37 2.39 2.90 -6.94
N ARG A 38 3.51 2.21 -6.75
CA ARG A 38 4.72 2.45 -7.57
C ARG A 38 4.45 2.21 -9.05
N GLU A 39 3.78 1.12 -9.39
CA GLU A 39 3.40 0.83 -10.79
C GLU A 39 2.43 1.89 -11.33
N GLN A 40 1.47 2.31 -10.51
CA GLN A 40 0.53 3.37 -10.90
C GLN A 40 1.24 4.71 -11.15
N ALA A 41 2.23 5.08 -10.32
CA ALA A 41 3.02 6.29 -10.53
C ALA A 41 3.77 6.25 -11.87
N TRP A 42 4.41 5.12 -12.20
CA TRP A 42 5.07 4.95 -13.49
C TRP A 42 4.11 5.03 -14.67
N THR A 43 2.98 4.34 -14.60
CA THR A 43 1.96 4.38 -15.65
C THR A 43 1.38 5.79 -15.84
N SER A 44 1.17 6.50 -14.74
CA SER A 44 0.69 7.89 -14.80
C SER A 44 1.70 8.81 -15.50
N LEU A 45 3.00 8.71 -15.14
CA LEU A 45 4.07 9.51 -15.77
C LEU A 45 4.24 9.17 -17.24
N GLU A 46 4.16 7.90 -17.61
CA GLU A 46 4.20 7.45 -19.02
C GLU A 46 3.07 8.08 -19.83
N HIS A 47 1.81 7.98 -19.37
CA HIS A 47 0.67 8.60 -20.04
C HIS A 47 0.81 10.13 -20.15
N GLN A 48 1.33 10.78 -19.10
CA GLN A 48 1.56 12.23 -19.13
C GLN A 48 2.66 12.60 -20.13
N ALA A 49 3.76 11.82 -20.18
CA ALA A 49 4.82 12.02 -21.15
C ALA A 49 4.31 11.85 -22.59
N ASP A 50 3.49 10.84 -22.85
CA ASP A 50 2.88 10.60 -24.18
C ASP A 50 1.99 11.78 -24.59
N LEU A 51 1.15 12.28 -23.69
CA LEU A 51 0.28 13.43 -23.94
C LEU A 51 1.09 14.70 -24.24
N VAL A 52 2.13 14.97 -23.44
CA VAL A 52 3.00 16.12 -23.62
C VAL A 52 3.79 16.00 -24.93
N SER A 53 4.31 14.80 -25.25
CA SER A 53 5.03 14.54 -26.51
C SER A 53 4.15 14.77 -27.72
N ALA A 54 2.93 14.23 -27.73
CA ALA A 54 1.98 14.44 -28.83
C ALA A 54 1.58 15.90 -29.00
N GLY A 55 1.45 16.63 -27.88
CA GLY A 55 1.20 18.07 -27.89
C GLY A 55 2.39 18.88 -28.37
N TYR A 56 3.61 18.51 -27.96
CA TYR A 56 4.84 19.21 -28.30
C TYR A 56 5.08 19.31 -29.81
N GLU A 57 4.74 18.29 -30.58
CA GLU A 57 4.84 18.30 -32.06
C GLU A 57 4.01 19.43 -32.71
N GLN A 58 3.00 19.95 -32.03
CA GLN A 58 2.10 21.01 -32.50
C GLN A 58 2.50 22.40 -31.98
N LEU A 59 3.47 22.50 -31.07
CA LEU A 59 3.90 23.75 -30.47
C LEU A 59 4.90 24.50 -31.41
N SER A 60 4.81 25.81 -31.36
CA SER A 60 5.73 26.69 -32.12
C SER A 60 6.99 27.05 -31.32
N SER A 61 6.98 26.87 -30.00
CA SER A 61 8.10 27.21 -29.11
C SER A 61 8.11 26.28 -27.90
N PRO A 62 9.30 25.88 -27.38
CA PRO A 62 9.43 25.09 -26.16
C PRO A 62 8.73 25.69 -24.93
N ASP A 63 8.68 27.03 -24.82
CA ASP A 63 8.04 27.72 -23.67
C ASP A 63 6.53 27.41 -23.55
N GLN A 64 5.90 27.05 -24.65
CA GLN A 64 4.48 26.65 -24.66
C GLN A 64 4.23 25.32 -23.95
N LEU A 65 5.27 24.54 -23.62
CA LEU A 65 5.15 23.35 -22.76
C LEU A 65 4.55 23.67 -21.38
N SER A 66 4.63 24.93 -20.95
CA SER A 66 4.00 25.41 -19.71
C SER A 66 2.48 25.17 -19.66
N VAL A 67 1.82 25.04 -20.80
CA VAL A 67 0.36 24.74 -20.89
C VAL A 67 0.02 23.33 -20.37
N PHE A 68 0.97 22.41 -20.46
CA PHE A 68 0.80 21.03 -19.99
C PHE A 68 1.16 20.86 -18.50
N VAL A 69 1.72 21.86 -17.86
CA VAL A 69 2.06 21.82 -16.44
C VAL A 69 0.78 21.87 -15.62
N ASN A 70 0.46 20.81 -14.92
CA ASN A 70 -0.71 20.72 -14.06
C ASN A 70 -0.32 20.10 -12.71
N GLY A 71 -0.67 20.78 -11.61
CA GLY A 71 -0.36 20.33 -10.26
C GLY A 71 1.14 20.16 -10.02
N ASP A 72 1.53 18.98 -9.54
CA ASP A 72 2.91 18.65 -9.14
C ASP A 72 3.75 18.07 -10.28
N LEU A 73 3.23 18.10 -11.52
CA LEU A 73 3.94 17.60 -12.67
C LEU A 73 5.04 18.58 -13.08
N ARG A 74 6.29 18.13 -13.06
CA ARG A 74 7.43 18.85 -13.64
C ARG A 74 7.73 18.36 -15.05
N ILE A 75 7.91 19.30 -15.96
CA ILE A 75 8.26 19.02 -17.36
C ILE A 75 9.61 19.68 -17.66
N THR A 76 10.54 18.90 -18.19
CA THR A 76 11.85 19.35 -18.64
C THR A 76 12.06 18.91 -20.08
N LEU A 77 12.43 19.83 -20.98
CA LEU A 77 12.91 19.50 -22.31
C LEU A 77 14.44 19.63 -22.34
N ILE A 78 15.12 18.62 -22.80
CA ILE A 78 16.57 18.48 -22.77
C ILE A 78 17.04 18.21 -24.19
N ALA A 79 17.95 19.04 -24.71
CA ALA A 79 18.56 18.83 -26.02
C ALA A 79 19.49 17.61 -26.04
N ALA A 80 19.82 17.11 -27.22
CA ALA A 80 20.66 15.92 -27.41
C ALA A 80 22.06 16.04 -26.75
N ASP A 81 22.56 17.28 -26.53
CA ASP A 81 23.81 17.54 -25.83
C ASP A 81 23.67 17.61 -24.29
N GLY A 82 22.45 17.39 -23.79
CA GLY A 82 22.13 17.40 -22.37
C GLY A 82 21.83 18.79 -21.78
N SER A 83 21.85 19.84 -22.59
CA SER A 83 21.44 21.17 -22.15
C SER A 83 19.95 21.27 -21.95
N VAL A 84 19.51 21.96 -20.88
CA VAL A 84 18.09 22.15 -20.57
C VAL A 84 17.55 23.29 -21.44
N VAL A 85 16.57 22.96 -22.28
CA VAL A 85 15.90 23.91 -23.19
C VAL A 85 14.69 24.55 -22.52
N PHE A 86 13.95 23.74 -21.72
CA PHE A 86 12.79 24.19 -20.97
C PHE A 86 12.72 23.46 -19.62
N GLU A 87 12.35 24.18 -18.57
CA GLU A 87 12.08 23.60 -17.23
C GLU A 87 10.88 24.32 -16.60
N SER A 88 9.88 23.54 -16.17
CA SER A 88 8.65 24.10 -15.61
C SER A 88 8.77 24.53 -14.14
N ALA A 89 9.75 24.02 -13.40
CA ALA A 89 9.87 24.26 -11.96
C ALA A 89 10.69 25.49 -11.59
N THR A 90 11.51 25.98 -12.48
CA THR A 90 12.41 27.13 -12.22
C THR A 90 12.82 27.82 -13.50
N ASP A 91 12.95 29.14 -13.43
CA ASP A 91 13.51 29.98 -14.53
C ASP A 91 15.06 30.07 -14.48
N GLN A 92 15.69 29.41 -13.49
CA GLN A 92 17.15 29.44 -13.37
C GLN A 92 17.78 28.48 -14.37
N GLN A 93 18.91 28.91 -14.94
CA GLN A 93 19.69 28.07 -15.83
C GLN A 93 20.19 26.83 -15.10
N MET A 94 19.76 25.67 -15.56
CA MET A 94 20.10 24.39 -14.97
C MET A 94 21.44 23.85 -15.50
N GLU A 95 22.08 23.02 -14.66
CA GLU A 95 23.25 22.26 -15.09
C GLU A 95 22.89 21.25 -16.20
N ASN A 96 23.90 20.80 -16.96
CA ASN A 96 23.73 19.81 -18.00
C ASN A 96 23.23 18.46 -17.38
N HIS A 97 22.17 17.89 -17.94
CA HIS A 97 21.51 16.70 -17.46
C HIS A 97 21.94 15.39 -18.12
N LEU A 98 22.94 15.41 -19.00
CA LEU A 98 23.40 14.24 -19.76
C LEU A 98 23.85 13.08 -18.84
N SER A 99 24.39 13.38 -17.66
CA SER A 99 24.85 12.38 -16.69
C SER A 99 23.73 11.69 -15.90
N ARG A 100 22.50 12.14 -16.04
CA ARG A 100 21.35 11.61 -15.29
C ARG A 100 20.98 10.20 -15.80
N PRO A 101 20.78 9.20 -14.90
CA PRO A 101 20.52 7.81 -15.30
C PRO A 101 19.32 7.66 -16.23
N GLU A 102 18.20 8.35 -15.94
CA GLU A 102 16.99 8.33 -16.76
C GLU A 102 17.24 8.89 -18.16
N ILE A 103 18.08 9.91 -18.30
CA ILE A 103 18.43 10.52 -19.58
C ILE A 103 19.33 9.59 -20.39
N GLN A 104 20.36 9.00 -19.75
CA GLN A 104 21.24 8.04 -20.40
C GLN A 104 20.49 6.79 -20.85
N GLN A 105 19.49 6.35 -20.08
CA GLN A 105 18.66 5.23 -20.45
C GLN A 105 17.75 5.59 -21.63
N ALA A 106 17.10 6.77 -21.61
CA ALA A 106 16.25 7.22 -22.71
C ALA A 106 17.02 7.35 -24.02
N MET A 107 18.27 7.83 -24.00
CA MET A 107 19.13 7.91 -25.19
C MET A 107 19.45 6.53 -25.79
N ARG A 108 19.53 5.48 -24.98
CA ARG A 108 19.90 4.12 -25.45
C ARG A 108 18.70 3.28 -25.84
N GLU A 109 17.63 3.39 -25.10
CA GLU A 109 16.47 2.50 -25.13
C GLU A 109 15.19 3.18 -25.60
N GLY A 110 15.23 4.50 -25.84
CA GLY A 110 14.07 5.34 -26.18
C GLY A 110 13.32 5.84 -24.95
N VAL A 111 13.38 5.13 -23.82
CA VAL A 111 12.71 5.46 -22.56
C VAL A 111 13.64 5.21 -21.40
N GLY A 112 13.60 6.06 -20.38
CA GLY A 112 14.36 5.92 -19.14
C GLY A 112 13.50 6.22 -17.92
N ARG A 113 13.71 5.45 -16.84
CA ARG A 113 12.99 5.58 -15.56
C ARG A 113 13.98 5.64 -14.42
N ASN A 114 13.78 6.58 -13.51
CA ASN A 114 14.58 6.65 -12.29
C ASN A 114 13.73 7.19 -11.13
N CYS A 115 14.04 6.73 -9.93
CA CYS A 115 13.44 7.23 -8.70
C CYS A 115 14.57 7.71 -7.78
N ARG A 116 14.45 8.91 -7.24
CA ARG A 116 15.44 9.50 -6.33
C ARG A 116 14.80 9.87 -5.03
N ASP A 117 15.47 9.46 -3.97
CA ASP A 117 15.11 9.84 -2.61
C ASP A 117 15.63 11.26 -2.33
N SER A 118 14.74 12.15 -1.91
CA SER A 118 15.09 13.49 -1.45
C SER A 118 15.58 13.41 0.00
N GLN A 119 16.89 13.33 0.20
CA GLN A 119 17.50 13.26 1.53
C GLN A 119 17.15 14.41 2.47
N THR A 120 16.66 15.52 1.95
CA THR A 120 16.33 16.73 2.70
C THR A 120 14.84 16.85 3.05
N MET A 121 13.95 16.24 2.29
CA MET A 121 12.50 16.43 2.43
C MET A 121 11.71 15.13 2.70
N GLY A 122 12.36 13.96 2.63
CA GLY A 122 11.75 12.68 3.01
C GLY A 122 10.73 12.14 2.00
N TYR A 123 10.76 12.60 0.75
CA TYR A 123 9.94 12.08 -0.33
C TYR A 123 10.78 11.60 -1.53
N GLU A 124 10.24 10.66 -2.28
CA GLU A 124 10.84 10.15 -3.51
C GLU A 124 10.32 10.96 -4.71
N THR A 125 11.19 11.30 -5.64
CA THR A 125 10.80 11.89 -6.92
C THR A 125 10.95 10.85 -8.02
N TYR A 126 9.87 10.61 -8.75
CA TYR A 126 9.82 9.72 -9.90
C TYR A 126 10.12 10.51 -11.17
N TYR A 127 11.06 10.01 -11.99
CA TYR A 127 11.48 10.61 -13.26
C TYR A 127 11.21 9.64 -14.40
N TYR A 128 10.48 10.09 -15.40
CA TYR A 128 10.26 9.38 -16.66
C TYR A 128 10.80 10.23 -17.79
N ALA A 129 11.70 9.68 -18.61
CA ALA A 129 12.31 10.36 -19.74
C ALA A 129 12.01 9.58 -21.02
N MET A 130 11.68 10.28 -22.10
CA MET A 130 11.47 9.69 -23.42
C MET A 130 12.23 10.47 -24.49
N LEU A 131 12.80 9.72 -25.46
CA LEU A 131 13.48 10.30 -26.61
C LEU A 131 12.42 10.72 -27.64
N LEU A 132 12.43 11.98 -28.02
CA LEU A 132 11.55 12.53 -29.05
C LEU A 132 12.11 12.27 -30.47
N PRO A 133 11.27 12.27 -31.52
CA PRO A 133 11.72 12.06 -32.91
C PRO A 133 12.79 13.06 -33.37
N GLY A 134 12.80 14.25 -32.79
CA GLY A 134 13.81 15.31 -33.09
C GLY A 134 15.20 15.11 -32.45
N GLY A 135 15.36 14.09 -31.59
CA GLY A 135 16.60 13.83 -30.85
C GLY A 135 16.64 14.49 -29.47
N ASP A 136 15.71 15.37 -29.15
CA ASP A 136 15.54 15.94 -27.81
C ASP A 136 14.93 14.91 -26.86
N ILE A 137 15.10 15.13 -25.55
CA ILE A 137 14.55 14.24 -24.52
C ILE A 137 13.52 15.01 -23.71
N LEU A 138 12.30 14.49 -23.69
CA LEU A 138 11.25 14.96 -22.79
C LEU A 138 11.36 14.21 -21.47
N ARG A 139 11.55 14.92 -20.36
CA ARG A 139 11.51 14.35 -19.02
C ARG A 139 10.31 14.90 -18.28
N VAL A 140 9.49 14.01 -17.73
CA VAL A 140 8.44 14.34 -16.77
C VAL A 140 8.83 13.82 -15.39
N ALA A 141 8.49 14.57 -14.35
CA ALA A 141 8.77 14.17 -12.98
C ALA A 141 7.60 14.53 -12.05
N GLN A 142 7.42 13.70 -11.04
CA GLN A 142 6.39 13.88 -10.01
C GLN A 142 6.93 13.47 -8.64
N ASP A 143 6.65 14.28 -7.62
CA ASP A 143 7.07 14.02 -6.26
C ASP A 143 6.10 13.06 -5.57
N SER A 144 6.63 12.18 -4.72
CA SER A 144 5.85 11.15 -4.02
C SER A 144 4.96 11.70 -2.88
N GLU A 145 5.08 12.98 -2.52
CA GLU A 145 4.15 13.59 -1.57
C GLU A 145 2.69 13.40 -1.96
N THR A 146 2.40 13.49 -3.27
CA THR A 146 1.06 13.24 -3.82
C THR A 146 0.61 11.79 -3.60
N ILE A 147 1.55 10.84 -3.60
CA ILE A 147 1.28 9.42 -3.34
C ILE A 147 1.02 9.21 -1.84
N TRP A 148 1.85 9.79 -0.97
CA TRP A 148 1.70 9.68 0.47
C TRP A 148 0.42 10.35 1.00
N SER A 149 -0.06 11.43 0.38
CA SER A 149 -1.34 12.06 0.76
C SER A 149 -2.54 11.12 0.59
N ILE A 150 -2.50 10.22 -0.39
CA ILE A 150 -3.53 9.19 -0.57
C ILE A 150 -3.49 8.16 0.57
N TYR A 151 -2.29 7.78 1.03
CA TYR A 151 -2.14 6.92 2.21
C TYR A 151 -2.67 7.58 3.47
N ASP A 152 -2.33 8.85 3.71
CA ASP A 152 -2.79 9.59 4.88
C ASP A 152 -4.32 9.69 4.92
N ALA A 153 -4.96 9.87 3.77
CA ALA A 153 -6.41 9.87 3.66
C ALA A 153 -7.05 8.47 3.93
N ALA A 154 -6.37 7.38 3.54
CA ALA A 154 -6.86 6.02 3.72
C ALA A 154 -6.56 5.44 5.12
N LEU A 155 -5.51 5.90 5.78
CA LEU A 155 -4.98 5.35 7.02
C LEU A 155 -6.02 5.34 8.17
N PRO A 156 -6.83 6.40 8.40
CA PRO A 156 -7.88 6.38 9.42
C PRO A 156 -8.94 5.30 9.18
N ALA A 157 -9.34 5.10 7.92
CA ALA A 157 -10.31 4.06 7.56
C ALA A 157 -9.75 2.64 7.77
N ILE A 158 -8.47 2.44 7.46
CA ILE A 158 -7.77 1.17 7.69
C ILE A 158 -7.68 0.89 9.20
N ILE A 159 -7.27 1.85 10.00
CA ILE A 159 -7.18 1.70 11.47
C ILE A 159 -8.56 1.39 12.05
N LEU A 160 -9.60 2.12 11.66
CA LEU A 160 -10.96 1.90 12.13
C LEU A 160 -11.45 0.50 11.77
N SER A 161 -11.22 0.04 10.53
CA SER A 161 -11.61 -1.32 10.11
C SER A 161 -10.88 -2.40 10.91
N CYS A 162 -9.58 -2.22 11.21
CA CYS A 162 -8.81 -3.13 12.05
C CYS A 162 -9.38 -3.20 13.48
N ILE A 163 -9.74 -2.07 14.07
CA ILE A 163 -10.35 -2.01 15.41
C ILE A 163 -11.70 -2.73 15.43
N LEU A 164 -12.55 -2.50 14.42
CA LEU A 164 -13.85 -3.15 14.30
C LEU A 164 -13.70 -4.67 14.13
N MET A 165 -12.78 -5.13 13.28
CA MET A 165 -12.52 -6.56 13.09
C MET A 165 -11.97 -7.20 14.36
N MET A 166 -11.11 -6.52 15.10
CA MET A 166 -10.57 -7.03 16.37
C MET A 166 -11.65 -7.12 17.45
N GLY A 167 -12.57 -6.14 17.51
CA GLY A 167 -13.75 -6.18 18.37
C GLY A 167 -14.70 -7.34 18.03
N ALA A 168 -14.97 -7.54 16.75
CA ALA A 168 -15.79 -8.66 16.26
C ALA A 168 -15.13 -10.02 16.60
N ALA A 169 -13.82 -10.17 16.38
CA ALA A 169 -13.09 -11.39 16.73
C ALA A 169 -13.15 -11.68 18.23
N ALA A 170 -13.02 -10.68 19.08
CA ALA A 170 -13.14 -10.83 20.54
C ALA A 170 -14.55 -11.27 20.96
N LEU A 171 -15.59 -10.68 20.36
CA LEU A 171 -16.98 -11.07 20.59
C LEU A 171 -17.24 -12.52 20.17
N ILE A 172 -16.82 -12.89 18.96
CA ILE A 172 -16.99 -14.27 18.45
C ILE A 172 -16.24 -15.27 19.33
N ALA A 173 -14.99 -14.97 19.71
CA ALA A 173 -14.22 -15.83 20.61
C ALA A 173 -14.93 -16.03 21.95
N GLY A 174 -15.47 -14.94 22.54
CA GLY A 174 -16.25 -15.00 23.77
C GLY A 174 -17.55 -15.82 23.65
N LEU A 175 -18.30 -15.64 22.57
CA LEU A 175 -19.52 -16.39 22.28
C LEU A 175 -19.23 -17.89 22.06
N LEU A 176 -18.22 -18.22 21.27
CA LEU A 176 -17.80 -19.62 21.05
C LEU A 176 -17.36 -20.27 22.35
N THR A 177 -16.56 -19.59 23.16
CA THR A 177 -16.13 -20.14 24.45
C THR A 177 -17.32 -20.41 25.37
N ARG A 178 -18.27 -19.46 25.44
CA ARG A 178 -19.49 -19.66 26.25
C ARG A 178 -20.39 -20.81 25.73
N SER A 179 -20.56 -20.88 24.42
CA SER A 179 -21.47 -21.88 23.83
C SER A 179 -20.90 -23.30 23.82
N LEU A 180 -19.56 -23.46 23.71
CA LEU A 180 -18.92 -24.77 23.61
C LEU A 180 -18.30 -25.26 24.92
N VAL A 181 -17.68 -24.36 25.68
CA VAL A 181 -16.92 -24.78 26.88
C VAL A 181 -17.77 -24.79 28.14
N GLN A 182 -18.67 -23.83 28.33
CA GLN A 182 -19.50 -23.77 29.53
C GLN A 182 -20.42 -25.01 29.73
N PRO A 183 -21.09 -25.53 28.68
CA PRO A 183 -21.89 -26.74 28.84
C PRO A 183 -21.05 -27.93 29.28
N ILE A 184 -19.83 -28.09 28.79
CA ILE A 184 -18.92 -29.17 29.14
C ILE A 184 -18.45 -29.03 30.60
N LEU A 185 -18.15 -27.82 31.07
CA LEU A 185 -17.77 -27.58 32.47
C LEU A 185 -18.92 -27.85 33.44
N LYS A 186 -20.17 -27.54 33.07
CA LYS A 186 -21.35 -27.84 33.90
C LYS A 186 -21.56 -29.33 34.08
N MET A 187 -21.22 -30.17 33.08
CA MET A 187 -21.28 -31.62 33.23
C MET A 187 -20.29 -32.17 34.27
N THR A 188 -19.14 -31.50 34.44
CA THR A 188 -18.13 -31.92 35.45
C THR A 188 -18.51 -31.51 36.88
N ASP A 189 -19.34 -30.47 37.02
CA ASP A 189 -19.78 -29.99 38.33
C ASP A 189 -21.01 -30.79 38.87
N ASP A 190 -21.82 -31.41 38.00
CA ASP A 190 -23.03 -32.15 38.37
C ASP A 190 -22.95 -33.60 37.85
N LEU A 191 -22.07 -34.35 38.50
CA LEU A 191 -21.83 -35.76 38.16
C LEU A 191 -23.04 -36.69 38.47
N GLU A 192 -23.95 -36.31 39.37
CA GLU A 192 -25.13 -37.10 39.73
C GLU A 192 -26.23 -37.08 38.63
N HIS A 193 -26.25 -36.03 37.77
CA HIS A 193 -27.28 -35.86 36.71
C HIS A 193 -26.67 -35.79 35.32
N ILE A 194 -25.48 -36.36 35.12
CA ILE A 194 -24.75 -36.33 33.84
C ILE A 194 -25.58 -36.89 32.68
N GLN A 195 -26.35 -37.95 32.92
CA GLN A 195 -27.14 -38.65 31.87
C GLN A 195 -28.32 -37.82 31.35
N GLU A 196 -28.87 -36.92 32.16
CA GLU A 196 -30.01 -36.07 31.78
C GLU A 196 -29.62 -34.78 31.06
N ASN A 197 -28.37 -34.33 31.23
CA ASN A 197 -27.92 -32.99 30.78
C ASN A 197 -26.75 -33.05 29.80
N VAL A 198 -26.69 -34.04 28.89
CA VAL A 198 -25.59 -34.14 27.89
C VAL A 198 -25.79 -33.13 26.78
N PRO A 199 -24.95 -32.07 26.67
CA PRO A 199 -25.15 -30.98 25.70
C PRO A 199 -24.77 -31.36 24.26
N TYR A 200 -23.98 -32.39 24.08
CA TYR A 200 -23.51 -32.85 22.76
C TYR A 200 -23.68 -34.35 22.60
N ARG A 201 -24.22 -34.77 21.46
CA ARG A 201 -24.54 -36.20 21.15
C ARG A 201 -23.29 -37.09 21.20
N GLU A 202 -22.12 -36.53 20.89
CA GLU A 202 -20.82 -37.21 20.89
C GLU A 202 -20.34 -37.58 22.31
N LEU A 203 -20.89 -36.95 23.36
CA LEU A 203 -20.54 -37.18 24.75
C LEU A 203 -21.46 -38.23 25.43
N ILE A 204 -22.53 -38.70 24.78
CA ILE A 204 -23.45 -39.71 25.32
C ILE A 204 -22.69 -40.98 25.71
N PRO A 205 -21.82 -41.59 24.87
CA PRO A 205 -21.11 -42.82 25.26
C PRO A 205 -20.22 -42.65 26.50
N PHE A 206 -19.70 -41.42 26.70
CA PHE A 206 -18.88 -41.09 27.87
C PHE A 206 -19.75 -40.96 29.14
N ALA A 207 -20.90 -40.31 29.04
CA ALA A 207 -21.83 -40.13 30.13
C ALA A 207 -22.47 -41.46 30.59
N GLU A 208 -22.61 -42.44 29.69
CA GLU A 208 -23.10 -43.80 30.00
C GLU A 208 -22.05 -44.71 30.68
N SER A 209 -20.77 -44.33 30.59
CA SER A 209 -19.63 -45.09 31.13
C SER A 209 -19.23 -44.69 32.55
N ILE A 210 -19.83 -43.67 33.12
CA ILE A 210 -19.62 -43.18 34.48
C ILE A 210 -20.82 -43.53 35.35
#